data_6400ad3eac5bf2007a4aae2673d54460
#
_entry.id   6400ad3eac5bf2007a4aae2673d54460
#
_cell.length_a   1.000
_cell.length_b   1.000
_cell.length_c   1.000
_cell.angle_alpha   90.00
_cell.angle_beta   90.00
_cell.angle_gamma   90.00
#
_symmetry.space_group_name_H-M   'P 1'
#
loop_
_entity.id
_entity.type
_entity.pdbx_description
1 polymer ?
#
loop_
_entity_poly.entity_id
_entity_poly.type
_entity_poly.pdbx_seq_one_letter_code
_entity_poly.pdbx_strand_id
1 'polypeptide(L)'
;MPEIDITDPHDVRLAEYRTIGEAELVRRRGVFVAEGRLVVRRLLEDARHHVHSLLLNRSARDALADLLPRWIDRIPIYTCRTDDFPIVTGFDIHRGCLALAERPAEDRKSVV
;
A
#
# COMPACT_ATOMS: atom_id res chain seq x y z
N MET A 1 -11.49 -0.99 15.24
CA MET A 1 -12.03 -0.49 13.95
C MET A 1 -11.23 -1.10 12.83
N PRO A 2 -11.90 -1.77 11.97
CA PRO A 2 -11.16 -2.49 10.94
C PRO A 2 -10.48 -1.61 9.92
N GLU A 3 -11.19 -0.68 9.34
CA GLU A 3 -10.65 0.13 8.26
C GLU A 3 -10.71 1.60 8.61
N ILE A 4 -9.77 2.36 8.05
CA ILE A 4 -9.69 3.80 8.30
C ILE A 4 -10.12 4.51 7.03
N ASP A 5 -11.31 5.12 7.07
CA ASP A 5 -11.83 5.87 5.93
C ASP A 5 -11.17 7.24 5.86
N ILE A 6 -10.48 7.50 4.75
CA ILE A 6 -9.77 8.76 4.55
C ILE A 6 -10.62 9.65 3.64
N THR A 7 -11.08 10.76 4.19
CA THR A 7 -11.88 11.72 3.44
C THR A 7 -11.05 12.87 2.87
N ASP A 8 -9.87 13.11 3.42
CA ASP A 8 -8.96 14.16 2.98
C ASP A 8 -7.73 13.52 2.33
N PRO A 9 -7.50 13.71 1.01
CA PRO A 9 -6.33 13.13 0.35
C PRO A 9 -5.00 13.69 0.84
N HIS A 10 -5.02 14.78 1.60
CA HIS A 10 -3.83 15.36 2.20
C HIS A 10 -3.59 14.88 3.63
N ASP A 11 -4.34 13.87 4.08
CA ASP A 11 -4.20 13.32 5.42
C ASP A 11 -2.77 12.87 5.67
N VAL A 12 -2.22 13.26 6.82
CA VAL A 12 -0.82 12.99 7.18
C VAL A 12 -0.54 11.49 7.25
N ARG A 13 -1.54 10.66 7.52
CA ARG A 13 -1.37 9.21 7.58
C ARG A 13 -0.99 8.61 6.24
N LEU A 14 -1.26 9.31 5.13
CA LEU A 14 -0.95 8.87 3.79
C LEU A 14 0.38 9.43 3.27
N ALA A 15 1.15 10.09 4.13
CA ALA A 15 2.39 10.76 3.72
C ALA A 15 3.39 9.83 3.05
N GLU A 16 3.48 8.59 3.49
CA GLU A 16 4.41 7.62 2.93
C GLU A 16 4.09 7.27 1.48
N TYR A 17 2.82 7.34 1.09
CA TYR A 17 2.43 7.09 -0.30
C TYR A 17 2.83 8.23 -1.23
N ARG A 18 3.07 9.42 -0.71
CA ARG A 18 3.53 10.56 -1.50
C ARG A 18 4.98 10.46 -1.89
N THR A 19 5.77 9.73 -1.12
CA THR A 19 7.20 9.58 -1.36
C THR A 19 7.53 8.47 -2.35
N ILE A 20 6.52 7.81 -2.90
CA ILE A 20 6.71 6.73 -3.88
C ILE A 20 7.56 7.16 -5.07
N GLY A 21 7.45 8.44 -5.47
CA GLY A 21 8.20 8.98 -6.58
C GLY A 21 9.68 9.23 -6.29
N GLU A 22 10.09 9.10 -5.03
CA GLU A 22 11.47 9.34 -4.63
C GLU A 22 12.25 8.03 -4.62
N ALA A 23 12.74 7.65 -5.79
CA ALA A 23 13.41 6.36 -6.00
C ALA A 23 14.57 6.11 -5.05
N GLU A 24 15.26 7.18 -4.67
CA GLU A 24 16.40 7.06 -3.75
C GLU A 24 15.97 6.63 -2.35
N LEU A 25 14.89 7.20 -1.84
CA LEU A 25 14.34 6.85 -0.54
C LEU A 25 13.84 5.40 -0.54
N VAL A 26 13.17 5.01 -1.62
CA VAL A 26 12.68 3.65 -1.80
C VAL A 26 13.85 2.66 -1.76
N ARG A 27 14.92 2.97 -2.47
CA ARG A 27 16.11 2.11 -2.52
C ARG A 27 16.78 1.98 -1.16
N ARG A 28 16.94 3.09 -0.47
CA ARG A 28 17.64 3.14 0.80
C ARG A 28 16.93 2.33 1.88
N ARG A 29 15.62 2.43 1.92
CA ARG A 29 14.81 1.77 2.95
C ARG A 29 14.32 0.39 2.55
N GLY A 30 14.51 0.00 1.29
CA GLY A 30 13.94 -1.24 0.79
C GLY A 30 12.42 -1.22 0.70
N VAL A 31 11.81 -0.04 0.84
CA VAL A 31 10.36 0.12 0.79
C VAL A 31 9.93 0.21 -0.65
N PHE A 32 8.77 -0.38 -0.96
CA PHE A 32 8.19 -0.30 -2.29
C PHE A 32 6.68 -0.26 -2.20
N VAL A 33 6.05 0.13 -3.30
CA VAL A 33 4.60 0.11 -3.39
C VAL A 33 4.17 -0.91 -4.44
N ALA A 34 3.35 -1.84 -4.00
CA ALA A 34 2.70 -2.80 -4.89
C ALA A 34 1.39 -2.19 -5.39
N GLU A 35 1.15 -2.27 -6.68
CA GLU A 35 -0.04 -1.70 -7.31
C GLU A 35 -0.84 -2.78 -8.00
N GLY A 36 -2.15 -2.75 -7.78
CA GLY A 36 -3.08 -3.65 -8.44
C GLY A 36 -3.52 -4.78 -7.54
N ARG A 37 -4.75 -5.25 -7.79
CA ARG A 37 -5.39 -6.25 -6.92
C ARG A 37 -4.65 -7.58 -6.89
N LEU A 38 -4.18 -8.03 -8.04
CA LEU A 38 -3.48 -9.31 -8.12
C LEU A 38 -2.13 -9.25 -7.42
N VAL A 39 -1.39 -8.17 -7.62
CA VAL A 39 -0.09 -7.99 -6.99
C VAL A 39 -0.23 -7.87 -5.48
N VAL A 40 -1.20 -7.05 -5.02
CA VAL A 40 -1.45 -6.88 -3.60
C VAL A 40 -1.92 -8.19 -2.97
N ARG A 41 -2.79 -8.93 -3.66
CA ARG A 41 -3.24 -10.24 -3.17
C ARG A 41 -2.06 -11.18 -2.94
N ARG A 42 -1.17 -11.27 -3.91
CA ARG A 42 0.02 -12.13 -3.78
C ARG A 42 0.90 -11.70 -2.63
N LEU A 43 1.07 -10.41 -2.46
CA LEU A 43 1.85 -9.85 -1.36
C LEU A 43 1.27 -10.23 -0.01
N LEU A 44 -0.04 -10.17 0.13
CA LEU A 44 -0.71 -10.51 1.38
C LEU A 44 -0.71 -12.02 1.66
N GLU A 45 -0.65 -12.83 0.62
CA GLU A 45 -0.58 -14.28 0.76
C GLU A 45 0.83 -14.79 1.02
N ASP A 46 1.83 -14.01 0.64
CA ASP A 46 3.24 -14.38 0.75
C ASP A 46 3.85 -13.72 1.98
N ALA A 47 4.26 -14.54 2.95
CA ALA A 47 4.76 -14.03 4.23
C ALA A 47 6.19 -13.48 4.19
N ARG A 48 6.86 -13.50 3.04
CA ARG A 48 8.25 -13.04 2.96
C ARG A 48 8.43 -11.55 3.11
N HIS A 49 7.43 -10.77 2.70
CA HIS A 49 7.52 -9.32 2.73
C HIS A 49 6.85 -8.76 3.98
N HIS A 50 7.37 -7.65 4.47
CA HIS A 50 6.77 -6.95 5.58
C HIS A 50 5.83 -5.87 5.04
N VAL A 51 4.53 -6.06 5.20
CA VAL A 51 3.53 -5.12 4.73
C VAL A 51 3.26 -4.09 5.82
N HIS A 52 3.39 -2.80 5.46
CA HIS A 52 3.19 -1.70 6.41
C HIS A 52 1.75 -1.20 6.42
N SER A 53 1.12 -1.10 5.26
CA SER A 53 -0.25 -0.58 5.16
C SER A 53 -0.83 -0.89 3.79
N LEU A 54 -2.15 -0.72 3.70
CA LEU A 54 -2.88 -0.81 2.43
C LEU A 54 -3.64 0.49 2.20
N LEU A 55 -3.76 0.86 0.93
CA LEU A 55 -4.60 1.98 0.51
C LEU A 55 -5.51 1.48 -0.60
N LEU A 56 -6.81 1.44 -0.34
CA LEU A 56 -7.78 0.79 -1.21
C LEU A 56 -8.94 1.72 -1.53
N ASN A 57 -9.45 1.64 -2.75
CA ASN A 57 -10.78 2.18 -3.02
C ASN A 57 -11.82 1.12 -2.64
N ARG A 58 -13.10 1.45 -2.74
CA ARG A 58 -14.17 0.54 -2.35
C ARG A 58 -14.14 -0.77 -3.14
N SER A 59 -13.91 -0.67 -4.44
CA SER A 59 -13.88 -1.83 -5.31
C SER A 59 -12.73 -2.78 -4.95
N ALA A 60 -11.56 -2.22 -4.68
CA ALA A 60 -10.41 -3.03 -4.27
C ALA A 60 -10.64 -3.68 -2.90
N ARG A 61 -11.24 -2.94 -1.97
CA ARG A 61 -11.59 -3.47 -0.67
C ARG A 61 -12.51 -4.68 -0.80
N ASP A 62 -13.51 -4.57 -1.66
CA ASP A 62 -14.45 -5.68 -1.88
C ASP A 62 -13.75 -6.89 -2.52
N ALA A 63 -12.84 -6.63 -3.46
CA ALA A 63 -12.10 -7.69 -4.14
C ALA A 63 -11.16 -8.45 -3.20
N LEU A 64 -10.68 -7.80 -2.14
CA LEU A 64 -9.75 -8.40 -1.18
C LEU A 64 -10.43 -8.80 0.12
N ALA A 65 -11.76 -8.74 0.19
CA ALA A 65 -12.51 -8.93 1.42
C ALA A 65 -12.23 -10.27 2.10
N ASP A 66 -11.87 -11.29 1.35
CA ASP A 66 -11.54 -12.61 1.90
C ASP A 66 -10.22 -12.62 2.67
N LEU A 67 -9.28 -11.73 2.32
CA LEU A 67 -7.97 -11.66 2.95
C LEU A 67 -7.88 -10.63 4.07
N LEU A 68 -8.65 -9.55 3.97
CA LEU A 68 -8.51 -8.43 4.89
C LEU A 68 -8.69 -8.78 6.37
N PRO A 69 -9.59 -9.71 6.75
CA PRO A 69 -9.70 -10.07 8.17
C PRO A 69 -8.41 -10.57 8.82
N ARG A 70 -7.51 -11.14 8.04
CA ARG A 70 -6.22 -11.60 8.55
C ARG A 70 -5.27 -10.46 8.87
N TRP A 71 -5.48 -9.32 8.23
CA TRP A 71 -4.53 -8.20 8.30
C TRP A 71 -5.02 -7.02 9.11
N ILE A 72 -6.33 -6.94 9.31
CA ILE A 72 -6.98 -5.76 9.87
C ILE A 72 -6.49 -5.37 11.27
N ASP A 73 -6.08 -6.35 12.07
CA ASP A 73 -5.53 -6.12 13.41
C ASP A 73 -4.01 -5.99 13.40
N ARG A 74 -3.38 -6.14 12.25
CA ARG A 74 -1.92 -6.17 12.13
C ARG A 74 -1.35 -4.94 11.46
N ILE A 75 -2.07 -4.37 10.49
CA ILE A 75 -1.63 -3.21 9.73
C ILE A 75 -2.81 -2.26 9.50
N PRO A 76 -2.53 -0.96 9.34
CA PRO A 76 -3.60 -0.04 8.96
C PRO A 76 -4.07 -0.31 7.53
N ILE A 77 -5.39 -0.31 7.36
CA ILE A 77 -6.01 -0.46 6.04
C ILE A 77 -6.79 0.83 5.79
N TYR A 78 -6.25 1.66 4.91
CA TYR A 78 -6.87 2.93 4.58
C TYR A 78 -7.76 2.77 3.36
N THR A 79 -8.92 3.43 3.39
CA THR A 79 -9.81 3.47 2.24
C THR A 79 -10.03 4.90 1.82
N CYS A 80 -10.04 5.17 0.52
CA CYS A 80 -10.33 6.48 0.00
C CYS A 80 -11.00 6.37 -1.37
N ARG A 81 -11.47 7.51 -1.89
CA ARG A 81 -12.13 7.56 -3.19
C ARG A 81 -11.11 7.36 -4.30
N THR A 82 -11.56 6.75 -5.38
CA THR A 82 -10.71 6.52 -6.55
C THR A 82 -10.08 7.82 -7.06
N ASP A 83 -10.86 8.90 -7.08
CA ASP A 83 -10.38 10.19 -7.58
C ASP A 83 -9.30 10.82 -6.71
N ASP A 84 -9.17 10.38 -5.46
CA ASP A 84 -8.18 10.91 -4.54
C ASP A 84 -6.80 10.27 -4.70
N PHE A 85 -6.72 9.12 -5.35
CA PHE A 85 -5.45 8.40 -5.51
C PHE A 85 -4.36 9.25 -6.19
N PRO A 86 -4.63 9.92 -7.31
CA PRO A 86 -3.59 10.77 -7.93
C PRO A 86 -3.12 11.91 -7.03
N ILE A 87 -4.02 12.42 -6.19
CA ILE A 87 -3.68 13.50 -5.25
C ILE A 87 -2.76 12.96 -4.15
N VAL A 88 -3.06 11.76 -3.64
CA VAL A 88 -2.27 11.14 -2.58
C VAL A 88 -0.87 10.80 -3.07
N THR A 89 -0.75 10.20 -4.23
CA THR A 89 0.53 9.69 -4.73
C THR A 89 1.31 10.70 -5.55
N GLY A 90 0.64 11.69 -6.12
CA GLY A 90 1.27 12.68 -6.99
C GLY A 90 1.38 12.25 -8.44
N PHE A 91 0.85 11.10 -8.80
CA PHE A 91 0.82 10.63 -10.20
C PHE A 91 -0.41 9.75 -10.43
N ASP A 92 -0.71 9.51 -11.70
CA ASP A 92 -1.90 8.74 -12.07
C ASP A 92 -1.78 7.27 -11.68
N ILE A 93 -2.72 6.83 -10.86
CA ILE A 93 -2.86 5.43 -10.50
C ILE A 93 -4.32 5.06 -10.77
N HIS A 94 -4.51 4.13 -11.70
CA HIS A 94 -5.85 3.82 -12.19
C HIS A 94 -6.56 2.69 -11.44
N ARG A 95 -5.82 1.91 -10.67
CA ARG A 95 -6.38 0.67 -10.12
C ARG A 95 -6.94 0.78 -8.72
N GLY A 96 -6.66 1.89 -8.04
CA GLY A 96 -7.20 2.14 -6.70
C GLY A 96 -6.85 1.09 -5.67
N CYS A 97 -5.69 0.45 -5.80
CA CYS A 97 -5.25 -0.61 -4.89
C CYS A 97 -3.75 -0.56 -4.73
N LEU A 98 -3.29 -0.15 -3.54
CA LEU A 98 -1.87 -0.03 -3.25
C LEU A 98 -1.54 -0.71 -1.93
N ALA A 99 -0.34 -1.28 -1.84
CA ALA A 99 0.23 -1.76 -0.60
C ALA A 99 1.62 -1.17 -0.43
N LEU A 100 1.90 -0.64 0.74
CA LEU A 100 3.23 -0.18 1.12
C LEU A 100 3.91 -1.32 1.85
N ALA A 101 5.05 -1.77 1.35
CA ALA A 101 5.73 -2.93 1.89
C ALA A 101 7.24 -2.74 1.89
N GLU A 102 7.93 -3.62 2.59
CA GLU A 102 9.38 -3.58 2.69
C GLU A 102 9.93 -4.95 2.31
N ARG A 103 10.97 -4.96 1.48
CA ARG A 103 11.62 -6.20 1.08
C ARG A 103 12.39 -6.78 2.26
N PRO A 104 12.53 -8.12 2.31
CA PRO A 104 13.36 -8.74 3.36
C PRO A 104 14.79 -8.18 3.32
N ALA A 105 15.43 -8.15 4.47
CA ALA A 105 16.79 -7.60 4.61
C ALA A 105 17.79 -8.31 3.69
N GLU A 106 17.61 -9.60 3.47
CA GLU A 106 18.48 -10.38 2.59
C GLU A 106 18.40 -9.90 1.16
N ASP A 107 17.18 -9.62 0.68
CA ASP A 107 16.98 -9.12 -0.68
C ASP A 107 17.57 -7.72 -0.86
N ARG A 108 17.50 -6.90 0.19
CA ARG A 108 18.09 -5.56 0.15
C ARG A 108 19.61 -5.62 0.03
N LYS A 109 20.23 -6.58 0.67
CA LYS A 109 21.69 -6.76 0.61
C LYS A 109 22.17 -7.24 -0.74
N SER A 110 21.34 -7.98 -1.46
CA SER A 110 21.71 -8.51 -2.76
C SER A 110 21.58 -7.50 -3.89
N VAL A 111 20.94 -6.36 -3.64
CA VAL A 111 20.79 -5.28 -4.61
C VAL A 111 21.94 -4.31 -4.46
N VAL A 112 22.99 -4.55 -5.18
CA VAL A 112 24.18 -3.71 -5.13
C VAL A 112 24.34 -2.95 -6.44
#